data_d2febbe8ada556e1408224fd8067d2c3
#
_entry.id   d2febbe8ada556e1408224fd8067d2c3
#
_cell.length_a   1.000
_cell.length_b   1.000
_cell.length_c   1.000
_cell.angle_alpha   90.00
_cell.angle_beta   90.00
_cell.angle_gamma   90.00
#
_symmetry.space_group_name_H-M   'P 1'
#
loop_
_entity.id
_entity.type
_entity.pdbx_description
1 polymer ?
#
loop_
_entity_poly.entity_id
_entity_poly.type
_entity_poly.pdbx_seq_one_letter_code
_entity_poly.pdbx_strand_id
1 'polypeptide(L)'
;SASVKKLFSIRNKANRDGRIMDMLGFHGARTGRVVGHNPQPTNMPNSGPEVIRCECGKHFGTHRARCPWCGALSLRKVVEWNPDAVNDALEVCALGSLDILEMYYGDALAVVSACLRGMFTAGPGCDLISADYTAIEAVVLACLAGEQWRVDLFKNKGKIYEASGAKTSGLDYDEVIAYKERTGQHHPCRKKGKVQELALGYGGWVGALIAFGADEFMTESEMKDTALAWRAASPAIVEYWGGQFRGRPWDFDYRPELYGIEGAAVSAVMNPGTEYAYRDTSYLVRGDVLYCRLISGRLLAYHAPRLTPSTRHGGLELSFMGWNSNPKSGPMGWIRISTYGPKLVENIVQAVSRDILKHAIMALWAAGYKTVLHVYDEIVAEVPHGFGSVEEFVRIMGALPDWAADWPISAGGAWRGFRYRK
;
A
#
# COMPACT_ATOMS: atom_id res chain seq x y z
N SER A 1 5.51 -17.69 17.02
CA SER A 1 4.78 -16.73 16.19
C SER A 1 5.74 -15.95 15.29
N ALA A 2 5.23 -15.33 14.22
CA ALA A 2 6.04 -14.52 13.31
C ALA A 2 6.62 -13.28 14.01
N SER A 3 5.89 -12.70 14.96
CA SER A 3 6.32 -11.55 15.74
C SER A 3 7.50 -11.86 16.65
N VAL A 4 7.51 -13.02 17.29
CA VAL A 4 8.63 -13.48 18.12
C VAL A 4 9.91 -13.65 17.28
N LYS A 5 9.80 -14.22 16.07
CA LYS A 5 10.94 -14.31 15.13
C LYS A 5 11.50 -12.94 14.77
N LYS A 6 10.63 -11.94 14.60
CA LYS A 6 11.05 -10.55 14.32
C LYS A 6 11.79 -9.92 15.50
N LEU A 7 11.34 -10.15 16.74
CA LEU A 7 12.06 -9.70 17.95
C LEU A 7 13.48 -10.25 18.02
N PHE A 8 13.63 -11.56 17.84
CA PHE A 8 14.95 -12.17 17.78
C PHE A 8 15.81 -11.61 16.66
N SER A 9 15.19 -11.36 15.48
CA SER A 9 15.90 -10.76 14.36
C SER A 9 16.36 -9.34 14.65
N ILE A 10 15.53 -8.49 15.27
CA ILE A 10 15.89 -7.15 15.73
C ILE A 10 17.09 -7.22 16.67
N ARG A 11 16.98 -8.03 17.74
CA ARG A 11 18.07 -8.19 18.73
C ARG A 11 19.38 -8.67 18.12
N ASN A 12 19.32 -9.67 17.23
CA ASN A 12 20.51 -10.30 16.68
C ASN A 12 21.18 -9.48 15.56
N LYS A 13 20.44 -8.53 14.96
CA LYS A 13 20.96 -7.65 13.89
C LYS A 13 21.35 -6.26 14.39
N ALA A 14 20.98 -5.90 15.60
CA ALA A 14 21.41 -4.65 16.19
C ALA A 14 22.93 -4.63 16.36
N ASN A 15 23.57 -3.61 15.81
CA ASN A 15 24.99 -3.34 15.98
C ASN A 15 25.29 -2.87 17.41
N ARG A 16 26.56 -2.67 17.74
CA ARG A 16 26.99 -2.19 19.08
C ARG A 16 26.45 -0.79 19.41
N ASP A 17 26.15 0.02 18.39
CA ASP A 17 25.54 1.34 18.51
C ASP A 17 24.00 1.30 18.56
N GLY A 18 23.40 0.10 18.54
CA GLY A 18 21.96 -0.12 18.53
C GLY A 18 21.29 0.02 17.15
N ARG A 19 22.03 0.35 16.09
CA ARG A 19 21.48 0.49 14.73
C ARG A 19 21.36 -0.85 14.02
N ILE A 20 20.35 -0.97 13.16
CA ILE A 20 20.17 -2.11 12.26
C ILE A 20 20.39 -1.65 10.83
N MET A 21 21.31 -2.30 10.14
CA MET A 21 21.62 -2.02 8.74
C MET A 21 20.99 -3.07 7.81
N ASP A 22 20.94 -2.76 6.51
CA ASP A 22 20.52 -3.69 5.45
C ASP A 22 19.11 -4.29 5.62
N MET A 23 18.18 -3.50 6.20
CA MET A 23 16.79 -3.91 6.34
C MET A 23 16.01 -3.87 5.02
N LEU A 24 16.54 -3.19 4.01
CA LEU A 24 15.86 -2.94 2.74
C LEU A 24 16.78 -3.31 1.56
N GLY A 25 16.27 -4.18 0.67
CA GLY A 25 16.93 -4.51 -0.60
C GLY A 25 16.48 -3.57 -1.71
N PHE A 26 17.40 -2.73 -2.21
CA PHE A 26 17.12 -1.80 -3.29
C PHE A 26 16.77 -2.55 -4.58
N HIS A 27 15.69 -2.13 -5.25
CA HIS A 27 15.25 -2.70 -6.54
C HIS A 27 15.02 -4.23 -6.48
N GLY A 28 14.52 -4.75 -5.35
CA GLY A 28 14.36 -6.19 -5.15
C GLY A 28 13.13 -6.80 -5.85
N ALA A 29 12.15 -5.97 -6.25
CA ALA A 29 10.99 -6.39 -7.05
C ALA A 29 11.15 -5.95 -8.52
N ARG A 30 10.44 -6.64 -9.44
CA ARG A 30 10.44 -6.30 -10.89
C ARG A 30 10.04 -4.85 -11.14
N THR A 31 9.12 -4.32 -10.38
CA THR A 31 8.65 -2.94 -10.46
C THR A 31 9.68 -1.91 -9.95
N GLY A 32 10.80 -2.38 -9.40
CA GLY A 32 11.81 -1.55 -8.74
C GLY A 32 11.47 -1.21 -7.29
N ARG A 33 10.35 -1.74 -6.75
CA ARG A 33 10.04 -1.58 -5.32
C ARG A 33 11.12 -2.23 -4.47
N VAL A 34 11.36 -1.63 -3.34
CA VAL A 34 12.27 -2.16 -2.33
C VAL A 34 11.62 -3.35 -1.65
N VAL A 35 12.41 -4.37 -1.36
CA VAL A 35 11.98 -5.53 -0.58
C VAL A 35 12.53 -5.44 0.84
N GLY A 36 11.72 -5.85 1.81
CA GLY A 36 12.17 -5.93 3.19
C GLY A 36 13.04 -7.16 3.42
N HIS A 37 14.21 -6.96 4.02
CA HIS A 37 15.02 -8.02 4.60
C HIS A 37 14.73 -8.12 6.10
N ASN A 38 15.15 -9.22 6.75
CA ASN A 38 14.97 -9.33 8.19
C ASN A 38 15.53 -8.11 8.93
N PRO A 39 14.78 -7.54 9.87
CA PRO A 39 13.49 -7.96 10.45
C PRO A 39 12.24 -7.60 9.65
N GLN A 40 12.34 -7.22 8.40
CA GLN A 40 11.24 -6.86 7.49
C GLN A 40 10.33 -5.74 8.03
N PRO A 41 10.78 -4.50 8.08
CA PRO A 41 10.00 -3.38 8.61
C PRO A 41 8.69 -3.15 7.82
N THR A 42 8.67 -3.49 6.53
CA THR A 42 7.50 -3.38 5.65
C THR A 42 6.32 -4.25 6.07
N ASN A 43 6.56 -5.33 6.83
CA ASN A 43 5.54 -6.30 7.26
C ASN A 43 5.34 -6.30 8.78
N MET A 44 5.67 -5.22 9.47
CA MET A 44 5.38 -5.08 10.90
C MET A 44 3.95 -4.60 11.10
N PRO A 45 3.25 -5.09 12.14
CA PRO A 45 1.93 -4.61 12.48
C PRO A 45 1.91 -3.09 12.67
N ASN A 46 0.84 -2.44 12.22
CA ASN A 46 0.61 -1.00 12.34
C ASN A 46 -0.52 -0.63 13.30
N SER A 47 -1.23 -1.65 13.81
CA SER A 47 -2.30 -1.49 14.80
C SER A 47 -2.00 -2.39 15.99
N GLY A 48 -2.52 -2.00 17.14
CA GLY A 48 -2.43 -2.76 18.38
C GLY A 48 -3.82 -3.02 18.97
N PRO A 49 -3.87 -3.70 20.12
CA PRO A 49 -5.12 -3.91 20.84
C PRO A 49 -5.70 -2.59 21.32
N GLU A 50 -7.04 -2.57 21.46
CA GLU A 50 -7.70 -1.49 22.19
C GLU A 50 -7.25 -1.52 23.65
N VAL A 51 -7.01 -0.34 24.20
CA VAL A 51 -6.57 -0.18 25.59
C VAL A 51 -7.44 0.83 26.33
N ILE A 52 -7.47 0.74 27.65
CA ILE A 52 -8.10 1.75 28.51
C ILE A 52 -7.03 2.77 28.88
N ARG A 53 -7.32 4.03 28.69
CA ARG A 53 -6.53 5.15 29.24
C ARG A 53 -7.06 5.52 30.61
N CYS A 54 -6.23 5.38 31.63
CA CYS A 54 -6.55 5.80 32.99
C CYS A 54 -6.38 7.31 33.18
N GLU A 55 -7.04 7.91 34.16
CA GLU A 55 -6.84 9.31 34.57
C GLU A 55 -5.41 9.60 35.03
N CYS A 56 -4.68 8.58 35.52
CA CYS A 56 -3.25 8.70 35.82
C CYS A 56 -2.35 8.78 34.57
N GLY A 57 -2.92 8.74 33.36
CA GLY A 57 -2.23 8.85 32.10
C GLY A 57 -1.76 7.51 31.50
N LYS A 58 -1.74 6.42 32.26
CA LYS A 58 -1.25 5.10 31.83
C LYS A 58 -2.31 4.28 31.09
N HIS A 59 -1.84 3.33 30.25
CA HIS A 59 -2.68 2.48 29.41
C HIS A 59 -2.61 1.01 29.81
N PHE A 60 -3.74 0.30 29.76
CA PHE A 60 -3.82 -1.12 30.10
C PHE A 60 -4.94 -1.82 29.34
N GLY A 61 -4.95 -3.16 29.35
CA GLY A 61 -5.91 -3.96 28.58
C GLY A 61 -7.35 -3.83 29.04
N THR A 62 -8.27 -3.95 28.09
CA THR A 62 -9.73 -3.77 28.30
C THR A 62 -10.37 -4.84 29.20
N HIS A 63 -9.67 -5.97 29.47
CA HIS A 63 -10.11 -7.03 30.37
C HIS A 63 -10.12 -6.65 31.84
N ARG A 64 -9.46 -5.54 32.24
CA ARG A 64 -9.36 -5.11 33.65
C ARG A 64 -10.32 -3.99 33.98
N ALA A 65 -10.91 -4.07 35.19
CA ALA A 65 -11.78 -3.03 35.73
C ALA A 65 -11.02 -1.95 36.49
N ARG A 66 -9.80 -2.23 36.96
CA ARG A 66 -8.95 -1.32 37.72
C ARG A 66 -7.60 -1.11 37.05
N CYS A 67 -7.11 0.11 37.16
CA CYS A 67 -5.78 0.46 36.67
C CYS A 67 -4.70 -0.30 37.46
N PRO A 68 -3.81 -1.06 36.80
CA PRO A 68 -2.77 -1.82 37.48
C PRO A 68 -1.64 -0.93 38.04
N TRP A 69 -1.56 0.36 37.64
CA TRP A 69 -0.56 1.29 38.15
C TRP A 69 -1.03 2.06 39.39
N CYS A 70 -2.27 2.56 39.39
CA CYS A 70 -2.77 3.41 40.46
C CYS A 70 -3.94 2.82 41.28
N GLY A 71 -4.46 1.65 40.89
CA GLY A 71 -5.56 0.97 41.57
C GLY A 71 -6.94 1.58 41.34
N ALA A 72 -7.03 2.74 40.70
CA ALA A 72 -8.30 3.43 40.47
C ALA A 72 -9.27 2.61 39.62
N LEU A 73 -10.56 2.63 39.96
CA LEU A 73 -11.62 2.22 39.08
C LEU A 73 -11.63 3.18 37.90
N SER A 74 -11.27 2.71 36.71
CA SER A 74 -11.27 3.59 35.56
C SER A 74 -12.70 3.83 35.10
N LEU A 75 -13.06 5.10 34.97
CA LEU A 75 -14.15 5.52 34.08
C LEU A 75 -13.68 5.17 32.66
N ARG A 76 -14.15 4.03 32.14
CA ARG A 76 -13.60 3.29 31.00
C ARG A 76 -13.61 4.13 29.74
N LYS A 77 -12.51 4.82 29.44
CA LYS A 77 -12.29 5.40 28.11
C LYS A 77 -11.39 4.42 27.35
N VAL A 78 -12.01 3.56 26.55
CA VAL A 78 -11.31 2.75 25.58
C VAL A 78 -10.75 3.67 24.51
N VAL A 79 -9.46 3.52 24.21
CA VAL A 79 -8.76 4.29 23.21
C VAL A 79 -8.02 3.34 22.26
N GLU A 80 -7.77 3.82 21.05
CA GLU A 80 -6.95 3.12 20.10
C GLU A 80 -5.49 3.07 20.58
N TRP A 81 -4.79 2.03 20.13
CA TRP A 81 -3.36 1.86 20.36
C TRP A 81 -2.59 3.06 19.80
N ASN A 82 -1.75 3.68 20.59
CA ASN A 82 -1.03 4.88 20.26
C ASN A 82 0.41 4.86 20.82
N PRO A 83 1.28 5.83 20.50
CA PRO A 83 2.66 5.84 20.98
C PRO A 83 2.82 5.82 22.51
N ASP A 84 1.91 6.45 23.24
CA ASP A 84 1.97 6.46 24.71
C ASP A 84 1.62 5.08 25.26
N ALA A 85 0.62 4.39 24.68
CA ALA A 85 0.29 3.02 25.00
C ALA A 85 1.45 2.07 24.70
N VAL A 86 2.19 2.30 23.59
CA VAL A 86 3.42 1.55 23.28
C VAL A 86 4.48 1.77 24.34
N ASN A 87 4.70 3.00 24.82
CA ASN A 87 5.66 3.29 25.89
C ASN A 87 5.31 2.54 27.17
N ASP A 88 4.05 2.63 27.61
CA ASP A 88 3.58 1.92 28.81
C ASP A 88 3.74 0.41 28.67
N ALA A 89 3.45 -0.17 27.51
CA ALA A 89 3.61 -1.61 27.27
C ALA A 89 5.09 -2.03 27.26
N LEU A 90 5.99 -1.22 26.72
CA LEU A 90 7.43 -1.51 26.74
C LEU A 90 8.02 -1.43 28.15
N GLU A 91 7.52 -0.52 29.01
CA GLU A 91 7.89 -0.51 30.44
C GLU A 91 7.53 -1.85 31.10
N VAL A 92 6.32 -2.37 30.85
CA VAL A 92 5.89 -3.66 31.39
C VAL A 92 6.68 -4.82 30.78
N CYS A 93 6.96 -4.79 29.47
CA CYS A 93 7.80 -5.80 28.81
C CYS A 93 9.22 -5.85 29.42
N ALA A 94 9.77 -4.73 29.84
CA ALA A 94 11.10 -4.65 30.45
C ALA A 94 11.20 -5.35 31.81
N LEU A 95 10.07 -5.63 32.47
CA LEU A 95 10.02 -6.43 33.69
C LEU A 95 10.35 -7.92 33.46
N GLY A 96 10.31 -8.37 32.18
CA GLY A 96 10.75 -9.70 31.76
C GLY A 96 9.82 -10.84 32.18
N SER A 97 8.60 -10.58 32.62
CA SER A 97 7.62 -11.58 33.06
C SER A 97 6.40 -11.61 32.11
N LEU A 98 6.12 -12.79 31.56
CA LEU A 98 4.95 -13.04 30.74
C LEU A 98 3.65 -12.84 31.54
N ASP A 99 3.61 -13.39 32.77
CA ASP A 99 2.44 -13.30 33.66
C ASP A 99 2.08 -11.85 33.98
N ILE A 100 3.10 -11.02 34.23
CA ILE A 100 2.91 -9.60 34.47
C ILE A 100 2.34 -8.93 33.20
N LEU A 101 2.88 -9.21 32.03
CA LEU A 101 2.40 -8.63 30.78
C LEU A 101 0.95 -9.03 30.49
N GLU A 102 0.60 -10.30 30.70
CA GLU A 102 -0.78 -10.79 30.58
C GLU A 102 -1.70 -10.18 31.65
N MET A 103 -1.19 -10.00 32.86
CA MET A 103 -1.92 -9.32 33.91
C MET A 103 -2.28 -7.87 33.50
N TYR A 104 -1.39 -7.15 32.83
CA TYR A 104 -1.64 -5.75 32.41
C TYR A 104 -2.51 -5.66 31.17
N TYR A 105 -2.32 -6.52 30.16
CA TYR A 105 -2.87 -6.35 28.82
C TYR A 105 -3.75 -7.52 28.33
N GLY A 106 -3.73 -8.67 28.97
CA GLY A 106 -4.51 -9.86 28.64
C GLY A 106 -3.85 -10.77 27.61
N ASP A 107 -3.49 -10.28 26.43
CA ASP A 107 -2.79 -11.03 25.37
C ASP A 107 -1.37 -10.48 25.19
N ALA A 108 -0.42 -11.12 25.84
CA ALA A 108 0.99 -10.73 25.75
C ALA A 108 1.55 -10.78 24.33
N LEU A 109 1.12 -11.75 23.52
CA LEU A 109 1.62 -11.90 22.16
C LEU A 109 1.10 -10.80 21.23
N ALA A 110 -0.17 -10.42 21.37
CA ALA A 110 -0.75 -9.30 20.64
C ALA A 110 -0.03 -7.98 20.98
N VAL A 111 0.23 -7.72 22.28
CA VAL A 111 0.93 -6.52 22.73
C VAL A 111 2.37 -6.48 22.22
N VAL A 112 3.13 -7.55 22.39
CA VAL A 112 4.51 -7.65 21.89
C VAL A 112 4.56 -7.44 20.38
N SER A 113 3.60 -8.01 19.65
CA SER A 113 3.47 -7.83 18.19
C SER A 113 3.21 -6.37 17.84
N ALA A 114 2.34 -5.69 18.57
CA ALA A 114 1.98 -4.29 18.37
C ALA A 114 3.14 -3.32 18.70
N CYS A 115 4.01 -3.69 19.63
CA CYS A 115 5.19 -2.89 20.00
C CYS A 115 6.33 -2.91 18.98
N LEU A 116 6.35 -3.84 18.01
CA LEU A 116 7.49 -4.04 17.10
C LEU A 116 7.95 -2.77 16.38
N ARG A 117 7.04 -1.95 15.90
CA ARG A 117 7.38 -0.66 15.26
C ARG A 117 7.97 0.33 16.25
N GLY A 118 7.39 0.44 17.43
CA GLY A 118 7.83 1.35 18.49
C GLY A 118 9.20 1.02 19.08
N MET A 119 9.78 -0.14 18.76
CA MET A 119 11.15 -0.49 19.12
C MET A 119 12.20 0.23 18.28
N PHE A 120 11.83 0.75 17.09
CA PHE A 120 12.70 1.62 16.32
C PHE A 120 12.57 3.05 16.85
N THR A 121 13.69 3.60 17.29
CA THR A 121 13.75 4.94 17.91
C THR A 121 14.77 5.80 17.22
N ALA A 122 14.63 7.10 17.36
CA ALA A 122 15.66 8.05 17.01
C ALA A 122 16.91 7.87 17.87
N GLY A 123 18.07 8.24 17.34
CA GLY A 123 19.30 8.32 18.08
C GLY A 123 19.30 9.45 19.12
N PRO A 124 20.28 9.50 20.01
CA PRO A 124 20.41 10.56 21.01
C PRO A 124 20.41 11.96 20.36
N GLY A 125 19.60 12.87 20.89
CA GLY A 125 19.49 14.25 20.38
C GLY A 125 18.74 14.38 19.06
N CYS A 126 18.03 13.32 18.61
CA CYS A 126 17.30 13.30 17.36
C CYS A 126 15.83 12.94 17.57
N ASP A 127 15.03 13.26 16.56
CA ASP A 127 13.66 12.77 16.34
C ASP A 127 13.57 11.98 15.04
N LEU A 128 12.59 11.09 14.95
CA LEU A 128 12.09 10.60 13.68
C LEU A 128 11.01 11.56 13.16
N ILE A 129 11.02 11.81 11.86
CA ILE A 129 9.98 12.53 11.14
C ILE A 129 9.52 11.69 9.97
N SER A 130 8.23 11.60 9.76
CA SER A 130 7.65 10.74 8.73
C SER A 130 6.42 11.36 8.09
N ALA A 131 6.19 10.99 6.83
CA ALA A 131 4.92 11.16 6.13
C ALA A 131 4.74 10.05 5.11
N ASP A 132 3.49 9.79 4.70
CA ASP A 132 3.17 8.86 3.62
C ASP A 132 2.37 9.55 2.50
N TYR A 133 2.38 8.96 1.31
CA TYR A 133 1.54 9.44 0.23
C TYR A 133 0.11 8.95 0.40
N THR A 134 -0.85 9.85 0.20
CA THR A 134 -2.26 9.50 0.29
C THR A 134 -2.71 8.71 -0.94
N ALA A 135 -2.99 7.42 -0.78
CA ALA A 135 -3.54 6.54 -1.84
C ALA A 135 -2.77 6.62 -3.17
N ILE A 136 -1.44 6.70 -3.15
CA ILE A 136 -0.61 6.99 -4.32
C ILE A 136 -0.90 6.07 -5.50
N GLU A 137 -1.08 4.76 -5.29
CA GLU A 137 -1.34 3.82 -6.39
C GLU A 137 -2.70 4.09 -7.05
N ALA A 138 -3.73 4.51 -6.30
CA ALA A 138 -5.02 4.88 -6.85
C ALA A 138 -4.96 6.20 -7.64
N VAL A 139 -4.18 7.17 -7.17
CA VAL A 139 -3.95 8.43 -7.90
C VAL A 139 -3.18 8.18 -9.18
N VAL A 140 -2.08 7.44 -9.10
CA VAL A 140 -1.24 7.10 -10.27
C VAL A 140 -2.05 6.32 -11.31
N LEU A 141 -2.84 5.33 -10.89
CA LEU A 141 -3.73 4.59 -11.80
C LEU A 141 -4.74 5.51 -12.49
N ALA A 142 -5.38 6.40 -11.73
CA ALA A 142 -6.36 7.35 -12.27
C ALA A 142 -5.72 8.30 -13.30
N CYS A 143 -4.53 8.83 -13.01
CA CYS A 143 -3.82 9.75 -13.92
C CYS A 143 -3.35 9.02 -15.19
N LEU A 144 -2.71 7.88 -15.08
CA LEU A 144 -2.25 7.09 -16.23
C LEU A 144 -3.40 6.61 -17.12
N ALA A 145 -4.51 6.19 -16.52
CA ALA A 145 -5.69 5.78 -17.26
C ALA A 145 -6.55 6.95 -17.77
N GLY A 146 -6.38 8.16 -17.25
CA GLY A 146 -7.23 9.31 -17.54
C GLY A 146 -8.65 9.15 -16.98
N GLU A 147 -8.81 8.52 -15.81
CA GLU A 147 -10.12 8.36 -15.15
C GLU A 147 -10.51 9.66 -14.45
N GLN A 148 -11.13 10.56 -15.21
CA GLN A 148 -11.27 11.98 -14.87
C GLN A 148 -11.96 12.22 -13.52
N TRP A 149 -13.07 11.51 -13.21
CA TRP A 149 -13.78 11.75 -11.95
C TRP A 149 -12.93 11.44 -10.72
N ARG A 150 -11.99 10.46 -10.83
CA ARG A 150 -11.04 10.13 -9.76
C ARG A 150 -9.97 11.20 -9.65
N VAL A 151 -9.45 11.67 -10.77
CA VAL A 151 -8.48 12.77 -10.80
C VAL A 151 -9.07 14.02 -10.15
N ASP A 152 -10.31 14.38 -10.50
CA ASP A 152 -11.01 15.54 -9.92
C ASP A 152 -11.30 15.34 -8.43
N LEU A 153 -11.69 14.13 -8.03
CA LEU A 153 -11.87 13.80 -6.63
C LEU A 153 -10.58 14.05 -5.82
N PHE A 154 -9.43 13.56 -6.32
CA PHE A 154 -8.15 13.74 -5.65
C PHE A 154 -7.68 15.20 -5.63
N LYS A 155 -7.89 15.96 -6.72
CA LYS A 155 -7.64 17.42 -6.78
C LYS A 155 -8.38 18.16 -5.67
N ASN A 156 -9.61 17.74 -5.37
CA ASN A 156 -10.46 18.31 -4.34
C ASN A 156 -10.24 17.65 -2.96
N LYS A 157 -9.16 16.89 -2.77
CA LYS A 157 -8.85 16.17 -1.52
C LYS A 157 -9.98 15.24 -1.05
N GLY A 158 -10.75 14.71 -1.99
CA GLY A 158 -11.87 13.80 -1.72
C GLY A 158 -11.40 12.42 -1.25
N LYS A 159 -12.31 11.69 -0.64
CA LYS A 159 -12.06 10.40 -0.02
C LYS A 159 -12.48 9.28 -0.96
N ILE A 160 -11.49 8.60 -1.55
CA ILE A 160 -11.74 7.60 -2.60
C ILE A 160 -12.63 6.44 -2.14
N TYR A 161 -12.50 5.96 -0.91
CA TYR A 161 -13.32 4.84 -0.42
C TYR A 161 -14.79 5.23 -0.27
N GLU A 162 -15.06 6.42 0.25
CA GLU A 162 -16.39 6.97 0.36
C GLU A 162 -16.99 7.24 -1.03
N ALA A 163 -16.22 7.86 -1.92
CA ALA A 163 -16.67 8.18 -3.28
C ALA A 163 -16.96 6.93 -4.13
N SER A 164 -16.06 5.94 -4.08
CA SER A 164 -16.24 4.69 -4.78
C SER A 164 -17.43 3.89 -4.25
N GLY A 165 -17.58 3.82 -2.91
CA GLY A 165 -18.72 3.19 -2.27
C GLY A 165 -20.05 3.88 -2.61
N ALA A 166 -20.09 5.20 -2.61
CA ALA A 166 -21.25 5.99 -3.03
C ALA A 166 -21.63 5.71 -4.50
N LYS A 167 -20.66 5.88 -5.39
CA LYS A 167 -20.87 5.74 -6.85
C LYS A 167 -21.40 4.34 -7.24
N THR A 168 -20.84 3.29 -6.66
CA THR A 168 -21.26 1.90 -6.94
C THR A 168 -22.53 1.48 -6.20
N SER A 169 -23.01 2.26 -5.26
CA SER A 169 -24.24 2.03 -4.52
C SER A 169 -25.37 3.00 -4.91
N GLY A 170 -25.13 3.90 -5.88
CA GLY A 170 -26.10 4.90 -6.31
C GLY A 170 -26.43 5.95 -5.25
N LEU A 171 -25.47 6.22 -4.33
CA LEU A 171 -25.60 7.22 -3.28
C LEU A 171 -24.92 8.53 -3.66
N ASP A 172 -25.41 9.62 -3.10
CA ASP A 172 -24.75 10.92 -3.19
C ASP A 172 -23.48 10.95 -2.33
N TYR A 173 -22.38 11.48 -2.87
CA TYR A 173 -21.10 11.53 -2.17
C TYR A 173 -21.13 12.49 -0.97
N ASP A 174 -21.76 13.64 -1.12
CA ASP A 174 -21.82 14.66 -0.06
C ASP A 174 -22.67 14.16 1.12
N GLU A 175 -23.73 13.42 0.85
CA GLU A 175 -24.52 12.75 1.91
C GLU A 175 -23.68 11.70 2.67
N VAL A 176 -22.85 10.94 1.97
CA VAL A 176 -21.94 9.95 2.59
C VAL A 176 -20.91 10.63 3.48
N ILE A 177 -20.38 11.78 3.07
CA ILE A 177 -19.46 12.59 3.90
C ILE A 177 -20.17 13.18 5.10
N ALA A 178 -21.33 13.83 4.91
CA ALA A 178 -22.12 14.44 5.96
C ALA A 178 -22.61 13.44 7.01
N TYR A 179 -22.79 12.17 6.62
CA TYR A 179 -23.15 11.10 7.57
C TYR A 179 -22.15 11.00 8.72
N LYS A 180 -20.84 11.08 8.43
CA LYS A 180 -19.81 11.01 9.46
C LYS A 180 -19.83 12.24 10.39
N GLU A 181 -20.09 13.43 9.85
CA GLU A 181 -20.19 14.65 10.65
C GLU A 181 -21.37 14.59 11.60
N ARG A 182 -22.51 14.05 11.13
CA ARG A 182 -23.75 13.94 11.92
C ARG A 182 -23.70 12.83 12.96
N THR A 183 -23.08 11.68 12.67
CA THR A 183 -23.14 10.47 13.51
C THR A 183 -21.84 10.16 14.25
N GLY A 184 -20.72 10.77 13.87
CA GLY A 184 -19.38 10.42 14.33
C GLY A 184 -18.83 9.11 13.71
N GLN A 185 -19.61 8.41 12.89
CA GLN A 185 -19.26 7.12 12.29
C GLN A 185 -19.16 7.22 10.76
N HIS A 186 -18.31 6.40 10.16
CA HIS A 186 -18.29 6.30 8.70
C HIS A 186 -19.57 5.66 8.16
N HIS A 187 -20.04 6.16 7.03
CA HIS A 187 -21.16 5.54 6.33
C HIS A 187 -20.83 4.08 5.94
N PRO A 188 -21.76 3.12 6.07
CA PRO A 188 -21.52 1.69 5.77
C PRO A 188 -20.94 1.43 4.37
N CYS A 189 -21.33 2.20 3.35
CA CYS A 189 -20.81 2.05 1.97
C CYS A 189 -19.29 2.21 1.88
N ARG A 190 -18.64 2.88 2.85
CA ARG A 190 -17.18 3.02 2.90
C ARG A 190 -16.46 1.68 3.03
N LYS A 191 -17.01 0.71 3.81
CA LYS A 191 -16.42 -0.64 3.93
C LYS A 191 -16.40 -1.32 2.56
N LYS A 192 -17.52 -1.24 1.83
CA LYS A 192 -17.63 -1.72 0.45
C LYS A 192 -16.64 -1.00 -0.47
N GLY A 193 -16.61 0.33 -0.42
CA GLY A 193 -15.70 1.15 -1.21
C GLY A 193 -14.24 0.84 -0.98
N LYS A 194 -13.82 0.61 0.28
CA LYS A 194 -12.45 0.21 0.60
C LYS A 194 -12.07 -1.12 -0.05
N VAL A 195 -12.92 -2.13 0.10
CA VAL A 195 -12.64 -3.46 -0.42
C VAL A 195 -12.58 -3.44 -1.96
N GLN A 196 -13.52 -2.77 -2.63
CA GLN A 196 -13.52 -2.70 -4.09
C GLN A 196 -12.32 -1.92 -4.65
N GLU A 197 -11.88 -0.84 -4.02
CA GLU A 197 -10.69 -0.10 -4.47
C GLU A 197 -9.41 -0.93 -4.33
N LEU A 198 -9.28 -1.71 -3.27
CA LEU A 198 -8.13 -2.57 -3.06
C LEU A 198 -8.12 -3.81 -3.97
N ALA A 199 -9.32 -4.35 -4.29
CA ALA A 199 -9.45 -5.61 -5.03
C ALA A 199 -9.53 -5.43 -6.54
N LEU A 200 -10.21 -4.37 -7.05
CA LEU A 200 -10.67 -4.32 -8.43
C LEU A 200 -9.78 -3.50 -9.38
N GLY A 201 -8.93 -2.61 -8.84
CA GLY A 201 -8.09 -1.71 -9.64
C GLY A 201 -7.18 -2.39 -10.65
N TYR A 202 -6.88 -3.66 -10.46
CA TYR A 202 -6.02 -4.47 -11.31
C TYR A 202 -6.72 -5.73 -11.85
N GLY A 203 -7.98 -5.56 -12.28
CA GLY A 203 -8.75 -6.62 -12.94
C GLY A 203 -9.30 -7.69 -12.00
N GLY A 204 -9.30 -7.45 -10.70
CA GLY A 204 -9.85 -8.39 -9.72
C GLY A 204 -11.32 -8.72 -9.98
N TRP A 205 -11.77 -9.86 -9.46
CA TRP A 205 -13.12 -10.38 -9.51
C TRP A 205 -13.52 -10.88 -8.11
N VAL A 206 -14.55 -11.68 -8.01
CA VAL A 206 -15.06 -12.22 -6.74
C VAL A 206 -13.96 -12.78 -5.83
N GLY A 207 -13.02 -13.57 -6.36
CA GLY A 207 -11.92 -14.11 -5.57
C GLY A 207 -11.00 -13.04 -4.96
N ALA A 208 -10.81 -11.91 -5.65
CA ALA A 208 -10.04 -10.79 -5.10
C ALA A 208 -10.84 -10.07 -4.00
N LEU A 209 -12.15 -9.89 -4.18
CA LEU A 209 -13.02 -9.31 -3.15
C LEU A 209 -13.02 -10.17 -1.86
N ILE A 210 -13.12 -11.49 -1.99
CA ILE A 210 -13.01 -12.44 -0.85
C ILE A 210 -11.64 -12.29 -0.16
N ALA A 211 -10.55 -12.19 -0.91
CA ALA A 211 -9.21 -12.03 -0.33
C ALA A 211 -9.06 -10.73 0.51
N PHE A 212 -9.91 -9.75 0.30
CA PHE A 212 -10.02 -8.53 1.10
C PHE A 212 -11.17 -8.52 2.10
N GLY A 213 -11.79 -9.70 2.40
CA GLY A 213 -12.80 -9.87 3.43
C GLY A 213 -14.21 -9.40 3.04
N ALA A 214 -14.53 -9.40 1.73
CA ALA A 214 -15.87 -9.05 1.27
C ALA A 214 -16.94 -10.06 1.70
N ASP A 215 -16.57 -11.32 1.81
CA ASP A 215 -17.45 -12.44 2.23
C ASP A 215 -17.97 -12.31 3.66
N GLU A 216 -17.35 -11.47 4.48
CA GLU A 216 -17.88 -11.15 5.82
C GLU A 216 -19.20 -10.34 5.79
N PHE A 217 -19.51 -9.66 4.66
CA PHE A 217 -20.65 -8.73 4.60
C PHE A 217 -21.32 -8.63 3.22
N MET A 218 -20.91 -9.43 2.24
CA MET A 218 -21.52 -9.54 0.90
C MET A 218 -21.66 -11.00 0.48
N THR A 219 -22.77 -11.31 -0.17
CA THR A 219 -22.95 -12.58 -0.88
C THR A 219 -22.15 -12.62 -2.18
N GLU A 220 -21.97 -13.81 -2.76
CA GLU A 220 -21.27 -13.95 -4.05
C GLU A 220 -21.96 -13.16 -5.18
N SER A 221 -23.30 -13.09 -5.19
CA SER A 221 -24.06 -12.30 -6.16
C SER A 221 -23.76 -10.81 -6.01
N GLU A 222 -23.81 -10.29 -4.79
CA GLU A 222 -23.49 -8.89 -4.49
C GLU A 222 -22.04 -8.53 -4.83
N MET A 223 -21.10 -9.47 -4.65
CA MET A 223 -19.72 -9.29 -5.07
C MET A 223 -19.58 -9.18 -6.60
N LYS A 224 -20.32 -10.00 -7.36
CA LYS A 224 -20.36 -9.91 -8.84
C LYS A 224 -20.92 -8.57 -9.28
N ASP A 225 -22.05 -8.16 -8.72
CA ASP A 225 -22.68 -6.86 -9.02
C ASP A 225 -21.76 -5.69 -8.65
N THR A 226 -21.07 -5.80 -7.52
CA THR A 226 -20.09 -4.80 -7.08
C THR A 226 -18.93 -4.68 -8.06
N ALA A 227 -18.39 -5.79 -8.55
CA ALA A 227 -17.29 -5.77 -9.52
C ALA A 227 -17.74 -5.16 -10.86
N LEU A 228 -18.96 -5.46 -11.32
CA LEU A 228 -19.54 -4.87 -12.52
C LEU A 228 -19.79 -3.37 -12.36
N ALA A 229 -20.38 -2.97 -11.24
CA ALA A 229 -20.65 -1.55 -10.95
C ALA A 229 -19.35 -0.74 -10.86
N TRP A 230 -18.30 -1.29 -10.27
CA TRP A 230 -16.99 -0.64 -10.20
C TRP A 230 -16.36 -0.45 -11.59
N ARG A 231 -16.44 -1.46 -12.46
CA ARG A 231 -15.93 -1.38 -13.83
C ARG A 231 -16.72 -0.37 -14.65
N ALA A 232 -18.04 -0.35 -14.52
CA ALA A 232 -18.90 0.65 -15.15
C ALA A 232 -18.59 2.08 -14.68
N ALA A 233 -18.22 2.23 -13.41
CA ALA A 233 -17.81 3.50 -12.81
C ALA A 233 -16.37 3.91 -13.16
N SER A 234 -15.57 3.01 -13.74
CA SER A 234 -14.14 3.23 -14.03
C SER A 234 -13.78 2.78 -15.46
N PRO A 235 -14.48 3.28 -16.49
CA PRO A 235 -14.33 2.80 -17.88
C PRO A 235 -12.94 3.08 -18.44
N ALA A 236 -12.33 4.23 -18.11
CA ALA A 236 -10.99 4.56 -18.59
C ALA A 236 -9.91 3.62 -18.01
N ILE A 237 -10.06 3.18 -16.77
CA ILE A 237 -9.16 2.19 -16.18
C ILE A 237 -9.31 0.84 -16.89
N VAL A 238 -10.54 0.41 -17.18
CA VAL A 238 -10.80 -0.85 -17.90
C VAL A 238 -10.23 -0.80 -19.31
N GLU A 239 -10.41 0.30 -20.02
CA GLU A 239 -9.80 0.53 -21.33
C GLU A 239 -8.26 0.53 -21.25
N TYR A 240 -7.71 1.17 -20.22
CA TYR A 240 -6.25 1.21 -20.00
C TYR A 240 -5.65 -0.19 -19.83
N TRP A 241 -6.34 -1.13 -19.18
CA TRP A 241 -5.89 -2.52 -19.14
C TRP A 241 -5.79 -3.16 -20.53
N GLY A 242 -6.72 -2.85 -21.44
CA GLY A 242 -6.86 -3.47 -22.75
C GLY A 242 -8.21 -4.16 -22.95
N GLY A 243 -9.25 -3.72 -22.24
CA GLY A 243 -10.59 -4.28 -22.33
C GLY A 243 -11.67 -3.23 -22.55
N GLN A 244 -12.73 -3.59 -23.29
CA GLN A 244 -13.97 -2.82 -23.37
C GLN A 244 -15.00 -3.45 -22.44
N PHE A 245 -15.59 -2.63 -21.57
CA PHE A 245 -16.68 -3.07 -20.71
C PHE A 245 -18.02 -2.98 -21.46
N ARG A 246 -18.72 -4.12 -21.62
CA ARG A 246 -20.04 -4.20 -22.26
C ARG A 246 -21.19 -4.55 -21.31
N GLY A 247 -21.01 -4.37 -19.99
CA GLY A 247 -22.05 -4.61 -18.99
C GLY A 247 -22.21 -6.05 -18.55
N ARG A 248 -21.49 -7.03 -19.17
CA ARG A 248 -21.50 -8.43 -18.77
C ARG A 248 -20.08 -8.93 -18.49
N PRO A 249 -19.86 -9.77 -17.47
CA PRO A 249 -18.52 -10.27 -17.12
C PRO A 249 -17.87 -11.09 -18.24
N TRP A 250 -18.66 -11.67 -19.12
CA TRP A 250 -18.28 -12.56 -20.21
C TRP A 250 -18.25 -11.86 -21.59
N ASP A 251 -18.81 -10.67 -21.70
CA ASP A 251 -18.82 -9.85 -22.91
C ASP A 251 -17.60 -8.94 -23.00
N PHE A 252 -16.51 -9.36 -22.39
CA PHE A 252 -15.21 -8.77 -22.62
C PHE A 252 -14.84 -9.11 -24.07
N ASP A 253 -15.09 -8.18 -25.00
CA ASP A 253 -14.48 -8.22 -26.33
C ASP A 253 -13.01 -7.84 -26.12
N TYR A 254 -12.30 -8.77 -25.52
CA TYR A 254 -10.94 -8.62 -25.15
C TYR A 254 -10.09 -8.91 -26.38
N ARG A 255 -9.78 -7.83 -27.10
CA ARG A 255 -8.86 -7.83 -28.22
C ARG A 255 -7.61 -7.08 -27.80
N PRO A 256 -6.71 -7.76 -27.05
CA PRO A 256 -5.53 -7.12 -26.51
C PRO A 256 -4.64 -6.53 -27.60
N GLU A 257 -4.63 -7.12 -28.78
CA GLU A 257 -3.92 -6.64 -29.97
C GLU A 257 -4.39 -5.29 -30.50
N LEU A 258 -5.55 -4.81 -30.06
CA LEU A 258 -6.13 -3.54 -30.54
C LEU A 258 -6.19 -2.43 -29.48
N TYR A 259 -6.14 -2.76 -28.17
CA TYR A 259 -6.47 -1.80 -27.11
C TYR A 259 -5.56 -1.89 -25.90
N GLY A 260 -5.29 -0.72 -25.28
CA GLY A 260 -4.69 -0.58 -23.97
C GLY A 260 -3.25 -1.09 -23.84
N ILE A 261 -2.86 -1.26 -22.62
CA ILE A 261 -1.49 -1.69 -22.24
C ILE A 261 -1.19 -3.10 -22.72
N GLU A 262 -2.17 -4.01 -22.67
CA GLU A 262 -1.96 -5.37 -23.16
C GLU A 262 -1.78 -5.42 -24.67
N GLY A 263 -2.60 -4.65 -25.39
CA GLY A 263 -2.48 -4.52 -26.84
C GLY A 263 -1.11 -4.03 -27.28
N ALA A 264 -0.59 -3.01 -26.62
CA ALA A 264 0.76 -2.51 -26.90
C ALA A 264 1.85 -3.56 -26.62
N ALA A 265 1.74 -4.27 -25.48
CA ALA A 265 2.70 -5.32 -25.12
C ALA A 265 2.67 -6.51 -26.08
N VAL A 266 1.47 -7.01 -26.45
CA VAL A 266 1.28 -8.10 -27.40
C VAL A 266 1.80 -7.71 -28.79
N SER A 267 1.46 -6.53 -29.28
CA SER A 267 1.90 -6.01 -30.58
C SER A 267 3.42 -5.90 -30.67
N ALA A 268 4.08 -5.46 -29.58
CA ALA A 268 5.54 -5.41 -29.52
C ALA A 268 6.19 -6.79 -29.59
N VAL A 269 5.56 -7.83 -28.98
CA VAL A 269 6.07 -9.20 -29.04
C VAL A 269 5.80 -9.83 -30.42
N MET A 270 4.70 -9.48 -31.08
CA MET A 270 4.42 -9.93 -32.45
C MET A 270 5.36 -9.29 -33.47
N ASN A 271 5.83 -8.08 -33.23
CA ASN A 271 6.66 -7.30 -34.15
C ASN A 271 7.96 -6.82 -33.46
N PRO A 272 8.91 -7.71 -33.17
CA PRO A 272 10.14 -7.34 -32.50
C PRO A 272 10.90 -6.23 -33.24
N GLY A 273 11.42 -5.26 -32.47
CA GLY A 273 12.11 -4.09 -33.01
C GLY A 273 11.20 -2.89 -33.27
N THR A 274 9.88 -3.05 -33.22
CA THR A 274 8.91 -1.96 -33.36
C THR A 274 8.38 -1.55 -32.00
N GLU A 275 8.37 -0.23 -31.70
CA GLU A 275 7.81 0.32 -30.47
C GLU A 275 6.31 0.56 -30.61
N TYR A 276 5.54 0.09 -29.63
CA TYR A 276 4.10 0.28 -29.52
C TYR A 276 3.77 1.04 -28.26
N ALA A 277 3.10 2.17 -28.38
CA ALA A 277 2.74 3.03 -27.27
C ALA A 277 1.23 3.03 -27.01
N TYR A 278 0.86 3.08 -25.73
CA TYR A 278 -0.47 3.43 -25.30
C TYR A 278 -0.37 4.47 -24.18
N ARG A 279 -0.91 5.68 -24.42
CA ARG A 279 -0.72 6.86 -23.57
C ARG A 279 0.78 7.11 -23.31
N ASP A 280 1.17 7.27 -22.06
CA ASP A 280 2.54 7.59 -21.63
C ASP A 280 3.43 6.36 -21.41
N THR A 281 2.98 5.20 -21.87
CA THR A 281 3.69 3.94 -21.72
C THR A 281 3.94 3.30 -23.06
N SER A 282 5.15 2.77 -23.30
CA SER A 282 5.44 2.05 -24.55
C SER A 282 6.15 0.73 -24.31
N TYR A 283 6.02 -0.16 -25.27
CA TYR A 283 6.63 -1.49 -25.29
C TYR A 283 7.50 -1.68 -26.52
N LEU A 284 8.66 -2.29 -26.33
CA LEU A 284 9.59 -2.64 -27.40
C LEU A 284 10.30 -3.95 -27.07
N VAL A 285 10.31 -4.90 -28.00
CA VAL A 285 11.18 -6.08 -27.90
C VAL A 285 12.54 -5.76 -28.53
N ARG A 286 13.60 -5.90 -27.72
CA ARG A 286 14.98 -5.83 -28.20
C ARG A 286 15.75 -7.04 -27.69
N GLY A 287 16.32 -7.83 -28.62
CA GLY A 287 16.88 -9.14 -28.29
C GLY A 287 15.80 -10.05 -27.71
N ASP A 288 16.08 -10.70 -26.60
CA ASP A 288 15.16 -11.60 -25.91
C ASP A 288 14.45 -10.94 -24.70
N VAL A 289 14.20 -9.62 -24.77
CA VAL A 289 13.58 -8.87 -23.67
C VAL A 289 12.49 -7.94 -24.22
N LEU A 290 11.30 -8.02 -23.64
CA LEU A 290 10.25 -7.03 -23.80
C LEU A 290 10.48 -5.93 -22.75
N TYR A 291 10.79 -4.74 -23.22
CA TYR A 291 10.92 -3.55 -22.38
C TYR A 291 9.60 -2.77 -22.34
N CYS A 292 9.22 -2.34 -21.16
CA CYS A 292 8.15 -1.37 -20.95
C CYS A 292 8.77 -0.05 -20.49
N ARG A 293 8.64 1.00 -21.28
CA ARG A 293 9.09 2.36 -20.94
C ARG A 293 7.97 3.08 -20.21
N LEU A 294 8.25 3.50 -18.99
CA LEU A 294 7.36 4.27 -18.12
C LEU A 294 7.39 5.77 -18.49
N ILE A 295 6.39 6.52 -18.05
CA ILE A 295 6.35 7.99 -18.15
C ILE A 295 7.60 8.65 -17.52
N SER A 296 8.17 8.06 -16.47
CA SER A 296 9.44 8.49 -15.85
C SER A 296 10.68 8.26 -16.72
N GLY A 297 10.54 7.61 -17.87
CA GLY A 297 11.63 7.18 -18.73
C GLY A 297 12.33 5.87 -18.28
N ARG A 298 12.01 5.35 -17.11
CA ARG A 298 12.56 4.07 -16.61
C ARG A 298 11.98 2.89 -17.36
N LEU A 299 12.79 1.83 -17.50
CA LEU A 299 12.38 0.60 -18.18
C LEU A 299 12.05 -0.51 -17.16
N LEU A 300 10.97 -1.24 -17.43
CA LEU A 300 10.74 -2.57 -16.87
C LEU A 300 11.12 -3.62 -17.90
N ALA A 301 11.70 -4.73 -17.46
CA ALA A 301 12.18 -5.81 -18.34
C ALA A 301 11.38 -7.10 -18.09
N TYR A 302 10.92 -7.72 -19.16
CA TYR A 302 10.24 -9.02 -19.19
C TYR A 302 11.05 -9.95 -20.10
N HIS A 303 11.79 -10.87 -19.50
CA HIS A 303 12.73 -11.74 -20.20
C HIS A 303 12.02 -12.86 -20.95
N ALA A 304 12.56 -13.24 -22.12
CA ALA A 304 12.06 -14.31 -22.97
C ALA A 304 10.53 -14.23 -23.16
N PRO A 305 9.97 -13.12 -23.66
CA PRO A 305 8.53 -12.98 -23.86
C PRO A 305 8.04 -14.01 -24.87
N ARG A 306 6.85 -14.58 -24.63
CA ARG A 306 6.18 -15.52 -25.54
C ARG A 306 4.69 -15.26 -25.58
N LEU A 307 4.12 -15.45 -26.77
CA LEU A 307 2.68 -15.50 -26.98
C LEU A 307 2.27 -16.95 -27.22
N THR A 308 1.25 -17.41 -26.54
CA THR A 308 0.65 -18.75 -26.72
C THR A 308 -0.86 -18.62 -26.81
N PRO A 309 -1.57 -19.53 -27.54
CA PRO A 309 -3.03 -19.53 -27.49
C PRO A 309 -3.54 -19.65 -26.04
N SER A 310 -4.46 -18.75 -25.67
CA SER A 310 -5.08 -18.80 -24.34
C SER A 310 -6.11 -19.93 -24.28
N THR A 311 -5.98 -20.78 -23.25
CA THR A 311 -6.94 -21.87 -23.00
C THR A 311 -8.16 -21.40 -22.19
N ARG A 312 -8.10 -20.18 -21.61
CA ARG A 312 -9.12 -19.67 -20.68
C ARG A 312 -10.05 -18.63 -21.27
N HIS A 313 -9.52 -17.73 -22.12
CA HIS A 313 -10.24 -16.52 -22.55
C HIS A 313 -10.29 -16.34 -24.07
N GLY A 314 -9.72 -17.29 -24.85
CA GLY A 314 -9.50 -17.07 -26.28
C GLY A 314 -8.37 -16.05 -26.54
N GLY A 315 -7.93 -15.94 -27.83
CA GLY A 315 -6.84 -15.04 -28.19
C GLY A 315 -5.46 -15.52 -27.73
N LEU A 316 -4.54 -14.59 -27.50
CA LEU A 316 -3.14 -14.85 -27.14
C LEU A 316 -2.87 -14.51 -25.68
N GLU A 317 -2.15 -15.38 -25.01
CA GLU A 317 -1.65 -15.16 -23.64
C GLU A 317 -0.17 -14.81 -23.69
N LEU A 318 0.18 -13.68 -23.08
CA LEU A 318 1.56 -13.23 -22.93
C LEU A 318 2.19 -13.87 -21.68
N SER A 319 3.39 -14.40 -21.83
CA SER A 319 4.18 -14.94 -20.74
C SER A 319 5.65 -14.54 -20.87
N PHE A 320 6.39 -14.58 -19.76
CA PHE A 320 7.81 -14.23 -19.70
C PHE A 320 8.53 -15.04 -18.61
N MET A 321 9.85 -15.09 -18.65
CA MET A 321 10.66 -15.68 -17.58
C MET A 321 10.82 -14.70 -16.42
N GLY A 322 10.48 -15.13 -15.21
CA GLY A 322 10.60 -14.33 -14.01
C GLY A 322 10.93 -15.15 -12.78
N TRP A 323 11.48 -14.50 -11.76
CA TRP A 323 11.78 -15.14 -10.50
C TRP A 323 10.51 -15.31 -9.66
N ASN A 324 10.19 -16.55 -9.29
CA ASN A 324 9.13 -16.86 -8.34
C ASN A 324 9.72 -17.00 -6.94
N SER A 325 9.34 -16.10 -6.03
CA SER A 325 9.68 -16.16 -4.60
C SER A 325 8.55 -16.72 -3.73
N ASN A 326 7.38 -17.01 -4.31
CA ASN A 326 6.22 -17.51 -3.59
C ASN A 326 6.02 -19.01 -3.83
N PRO A 327 6.29 -19.86 -2.82
CA PRO A 327 6.14 -21.31 -3.00
C PRO A 327 4.69 -21.76 -3.23
N LYS A 328 3.70 -20.92 -2.89
CA LYS A 328 2.29 -21.20 -3.17
C LYS A 328 1.92 -21.03 -4.65
N SER A 329 2.72 -20.29 -5.41
CA SER A 329 2.51 -20.02 -6.84
C SER A 329 3.27 -20.97 -7.76
N GLY A 330 4.01 -21.94 -7.20
CA GLY A 330 4.81 -22.91 -7.95
C GLY A 330 6.26 -23.03 -7.45
N PRO A 331 7.13 -23.71 -8.19
CA PRO A 331 8.53 -23.88 -7.81
C PRO A 331 9.24 -22.55 -7.61
N MET A 332 10.11 -22.49 -6.59
CA MET A 332 10.98 -21.33 -6.36
C MET A 332 12.05 -21.23 -7.46
N GLY A 333 12.33 -20.01 -7.93
CA GLY A 333 13.38 -19.78 -8.95
C GLY A 333 12.83 -19.17 -10.23
N TRP A 334 13.61 -19.28 -11.31
CA TRP A 334 13.22 -18.81 -12.64
C TRP A 334 12.18 -19.72 -13.26
N ILE A 335 10.96 -19.20 -13.42
CA ILE A 335 9.85 -19.93 -14.04
C ILE A 335 9.18 -19.05 -15.11
N ARG A 336 8.39 -19.68 -15.97
CA ARG A 336 7.52 -18.96 -16.90
C ARG A 336 6.28 -18.45 -16.16
N ILE A 337 6.03 -17.15 -16.28
CA ILE A 337 4.94 -16.43 -15.62
C ILE A 337 4.04 -15.86 -16.69
N SER A 338 2.76 -16.22 -16.66
CA SER A 338 1.73 -15.62 -17.49
C SER A 338 1.39 -14.21 -16.98
N THR A 339 1.08 -13.31 -17.91
CA THR A 339 0.65 -11.94 -17.61
C THR A 339 -0.44 -11.49 -18.57
N TYR A 340 -1.13 -10.44 -18.21
CA TYR A 340 -2.26 -9.88 -18.93
C TYR A 340 -2.39 -8.38 -18.57
N GLY A 341 -3.24 -7.64 -19.28
CA GLY A 341 -3.32 -6.19 -19.17
C GLY A 341 -3.37 -5.63 -17.76
N PRO A 342 -4.33 -6.03 -16.92
CA PRO A 342 -4.40 -5.58 -15.53
C PRO A 342 -3.13 -5.82 -14.71
N LYS A 343 -2.44 -6.96 -14.94
CA LYS A 343 -1.19 -7.28 -14.25
C LYS A 343 -0.01 -6.45 -14.74
N LEU A 344 0.01 -6.12 -16.03
CA LEU A 344 0.98 -5.18 -16.59
C LEU A 344 0.74 -3.77 -16.03
N VAL A 345 -0.51 -3.34 -15.93
CA VAL A 345 -0.89 -2.04 -15.33
C VAL A 345 -0.51 -1.99 -13.85
N GLU A 346 -0.73 -3.05 -13.07
CA GLU A 346 -0.24 -3.12 -11.68
C GLU A 346 1.27 -2.88 -11.61
N ASN A 347 2.05 -3.53 -12.49
CA ASN A 347 3.50 -3.33 -12.52
C ASN A 347 3.87 -1.88 -12.87
N ILE A 348 3.19 -1.25 -13.83
CA ILE A 348 3.40 0.14 -14.22
C ILE A 348 3.10 1.08 -13.06
N VAL A 349 1.92 0.95 -12.46
CA VAL A 349 1.47 1.81 -11.34
C VAL A 349 2.43 1.71 -10.15
N GLN A 350 2.79 0.50 -9.74
CA GLN A 350 3.75 0.30 -8.66
C GLN A 350 5.13 0.91 -8.99
N ALA A 351 5.56 0.77 -10.24
CA ALA A 351 6.84 1.29 -10.68
C ALA A 351 6.87 2.83 -10.72
N VAL A 352 5.81 3.45 -11.24
CA VAL A 352 5.67 4.91 -11.30
C VAL A 352 5.54 5.49 -9.89
N SER A 353 4.74 4.88 -9.01
CA SER A 353 4.62 5.28 -7.60
C SER A 353 5.97 5.23 -6.89
N ARG A 354 6.77 4.20 -7.17
CA ARG A 354 8.13 4.08 -6.62
C ARG A 354 9.07 5.16 -7.19
N ASP A 355 8.91 5.57 -8.45
CA ASP A 355 9.74 6.63 -9.04
C ASP A 355 9.44 7.99 -8.41
N ILE A 356 8.17 8.26 -8.07
CA ILE A 356 7.75 9.44 -7.30
C ILE A 356 8.37 9.39 -5.88
N LEU A 357 8.26 8.26 -5.19
CA LEU A 357 8.87 8.08 -3.87
C LEU A 357 10.38 8.32 -3.90
N LYS A 358 11.08 7.80 -4.92
CA LYS A 358 12.51 8.03 -5.09
C LYS A 358 12.83 9.52 -5.27
N HIS A 359 12.03 10.22 -6.07
CA HIS A 359 12.18 11.66 -6.28
C HIS A 359 12.10 12.40 -4.93
N ALA A 360 11.08 12.10 -4.13
CA ALA A 360 10.91 12.69 -2.81
C ALA A 360 12.05 12.37 -1.85
N ILE A 361 12.54 11.12 -1.80
CA ILE A 361 13.70 10.74 -0.99
C ILE A 361 14.91 11.58 -1.35
N MET A 362 15.18 11.78 -2.64
CA MET A 362 16.33 12.59 -3.09
C MET A 362 16.16 14.08 -2.74
N ALA A 363 14.94 14.62 -2.88
CA ALA A 363 14.63 16.01 -2.52
C ALA A 363 14.75 16.23 -1.00
N LEU A 364 14.24 15.33 -0.18
CA LEU A 364 14.38 15.35 1.27
C LEU A 364 15.85 15.26 1.70
N TRP A 365 16.61 14.36 1.07
CA TRP A 365 18.04 14.24 1.35
C TRP A 365 18.80 15.53 1.05
N ALA A 366 18.53 16.16 -0.10
CA ALA A 366 19.12 17.45 -0.48
C ALA A 366 18.74 18.58 0.50
N ALA A 367 17.56 18.51 1.11
CA ALA A 367 17.09 19.45 2.13
C ALA A 367 17.60 19.13 3.56
N GLY A 368 18.44 18.09 3.74
CA GLY A 368 19.03 17.72 5.02
C GLY A 368 18.23 16.69 5.83
N TYR A 369 17.11 16.20 5.33
CA TYR A 369 16.33 15.13 5.96
C TYR A 369 16.92 13.76 5.58
N LYS A 370 17.72 13.18 6.48
CA LYS A 370 18.37 11.89 6.22
C LYS A 370 17.38 10.76 6.36
N THR A 371 16.92 10.22 5.23
CA THR A 371 16.05 9.04 5.20
C THR A 371 16.76 7.84 5.80
N VAL A 372 16.20 7.26 6.87
CA VAL A 372 16.72 6.08 7.56
C VAL A 372 15.88 4.83 7.28
N LEU A 373 14.62 5.03 6.90
CA LEU A 373 13.70 3.95 6.58
C LEU A 373 12.65 4.46 5.58
N HIS A 374 12.14 3.59 4.74
CA HIS A 374 10.88 3.82 4.03
C HIS A 374 10.07 2.51 3.98
N VAL A 375 8.75 2.63 4.04
CA VAL A 375 7.82 1.49 4.05
C VAL A 375 6.73 1.75 3.03
N TYR A 376 6.81 1.08 1.89
CA TYR A 376 5.94 1.31 0.73
C TYR A 376 6.00 2.75 0.23
N ASP A 377 5.05 3.57 0.60
CA ASP A 377 4.84 4.98 0.26
C ASP A 377 5.20 5.96 1.40
N GLU A 378 5.59 5.43 2.55
CA GLU A 378 6.03 6.18 3.72
C GLU A 378 7.55 6.41 3.69
N ILE A 379 7.99 7.64 4.01
CA ILE A 379 9.40 7.99 4.22
C ILE A 379 9.60 8.37 5.68
N VAL A 380 10.63 7.80 6.29
CA VAL A 380 11.05 8.12 7.67
C VAL A 380 12.46 8.68 7.63
N ALA A 381 12.65 9.88 8.14
CA ALA A 381 13.96 10.49 8.32
C ALA A 381 14.30 10.65 9.79
N GLU A 382 15.60 10.61 10.11
CA GLU A 382 16.13 10.97 11.42
C GLU A 382 16.72 12.37 11.35
N VAL A 383 16.30 13.26 12.26
CA VAL A 383 16.69 14.66 12.26
C VAL A 383 17.09 15.11 13.66
N PRO A 384 18.08 16.02 13.82
CA PRO A 384 18.39 16.62 15.10
C PRO A 384 17.18 17.35 15.71
N HIS A 385 17.11 17.43 17.04
CA HIS A 385 16.10 18.24 17.72
C HIS A 385 16.15 19.68 17.19
N GLY A 386 14.99 20.24 16.88
CA GLY A 386 14.86 21.62 16.36
C GLY A 386 15.11 21.79 14.87
N PHE A 387 15.61 20.76 14.14
CA PHE A 387 15.79 20.83 12.70
C PHE A 387 14.46 20.60 11.96
N GLY A 388 14.14 21.46 11.00
CA GLY A 388 13.00 21.31 10.09
C GLY A 388 11.63 21.25 10.76
N SER A 389 10.60 21.00 9.97
CA SER A 389 9.23 20.80 10.44
C SER A 389 8.47 19.71 9.68
N VAL A 390 7.35 19.25 10.22
CA VAL A 390 6.43 18.29 9.58
C VAL A 390 5.86 18.90 8.30
N GLU A 391 5.50 20.18 8.32
CA GLU A 391 4.93 20.91 7.19
C GLU A 391 5.94 21.04 6.05
N GLU A 392 7.20 21.34 6.37
CA GLU A 392 8.28 21.41 5.39
C GLU A 392 8.53 20.03 4.77
N PHE A 393 8.60 18.98 5.59
CA PHE A 393 8.78 17.60 5.14
C PHE A 393 7.68 17.18 4.15
N VAL A 394 6.41 17.43 4.49
CA VAL A 394 5.24 17.15 3.64
C VAL A 394 5.29 17.97 2.35
N ARG A 395 5.67 19.25 2.43
CA ARG A 395 5.80 20.12 1.26
C ARG A 395 6.87 19.60 0.28
N ILE A 396 8.01 19.15 0.79
CA ILE A 396 9.09 18.57 -0.05
C ILE A 396 8.63 17.27 -0.69
N MET A 397 7.97 16.38 0.06
CA MET A 397 7.38 15.16 -0.51
C MET A 397 6.34 15.43 -1.59
N GLY A 398 5.58 16.53 -1.46
CA GLY A 398 4.58 16.96 -2.43
C GLY A 398 5.16 17.65 -3.67
N ALA A 399 6.45 17.96 -3.70
CA ALA A 399 7.12 18.47 -4.89
C ALA A 399 7.38 17.31 -5.87
N LEU A 400 6.53 17.23 -6.89
CA LEU A 400 6.55 16.14 -7.87
C LEU A 400 7.58 16.39 -8.98
N PRO A 401 8.06 15.33 -9.66
CA PRO A 401 8.88 15.48 -10.85
C PRO A 401 8.06 16.07 -12.02
N ASP A 402 8.73 16.71 -12.98
CA ASP A 402 8.11 17.44 -14.10
C ASP A 402 7.06 16.61 -14.85
N TRP A 403 7.33 15.32 -15.07
CA TRP A 403 6.42 14.42 -15.77
C TRP A 403 5.12 14.08 -14.98
N ALA A 404 5.03 14.45 -13.71
CA ALA A 404 3.86 14.27 -12.84
C ALA A 404 3.42 15.59 -12.17
N ALA A 405 3.90 16.74 -12.62
CA ALA A 405 3.69 18.04 -11.95
C ALA A 405 2.20 18.37 -11.72
N ASP A 406 1.33 17.97 -12.64
CA ASP A 406 -0.11 18.24 -12.58
C ASP A 406 -0.92 17.14 -11.87
N TRP A 407 -0.26 16.10 -11.36
CA TRP A 407 -0.94 14.99 -10.72
C TRP A 407 -1.35 15.36 -9.27
N PRO A 408 -2.57 15.00 -8.84
CA PRO A 408 -3.08 15.36 -7.51
C PRO A 408 -2.52 14.44 -6.40
N ILE A 409 -1.21 14.24 -6.38
CA ILE A 409 -0.52 13.44 -5.36
C ILE A 409 -0.20 14.33 -4.17
N SER A 410 -0.60 13.89 -2.99
CA SER A 410 -0.33 14.58 -1.73
C SER A 410 0.27 13.66 -0.69
N ALA A 411 1.13 14.18 0.15
CA ALA A 411 1.61 13.51 1.34
C ALA A 411 0.76 13.89 2.56
N GLY A 412 0.59 12.97 3.50
CA GLY A 412 -0.21 13.14 4.70
C GLY A 412 0.23 12.19 5.81
N GLY A 413 -0.60 12.00 6.84
CA GLY A 413 -0.29 11.11 7.96
C GLY A 413 1.01 11.47 8.70
N ALA A 414 1.46 12.73 8.56
CA ALA A 414 2.78 13.14 8.99
C ALA A 414 2.88 13.27 10.51
N TRP A 415 4.03 12.90 11.05
CA TRP A 415 4.31 12.99 12.47
C TRP A 415 5.80 13.22 12.74
N ARG A 416 6.10 13.71 13.93
CA ARG A 416 7.45 13.81 14.48
C ARG A 416 7.47 13.23 15.89
N GLY A 417 8.52 12.53 16.29
CA GLY A 417 8.67 12.01 17.64
C GLY A 417 9.83 11.02 17.78
N PHE A 418 10.03 10.54 19.00
CA PHE A 418 11.15 9.66 19.34
C PHE A 418 11.02 8.25 18.76
N ARG A 419 9.78 7.69 18.71
CA ARG A 419 9.52 6.30 18.27
C ARG A 419 8.82 6.26 16.92
N TYR A 420 9.20 5.25 16.13
CA TYR A 420 8.50 4.95 14.87
C TYR A 420 7.06 4.49 15.16
N ARG A 421 6.13 5.06 14.41
CA ARG A 421 4.70 4.76 14.47
C ARG A 421 4.06 4.86 13.08
N LYS A 422 2.92 4.26 12.91
CA LYS A 422 2.07 4.45 11.72
C LYS A 422 0.60 4.48 12.14
#